data_6795f7eae81a159a464d114aff9ec2e1
#
_entry.id   6795f7eae81a159a464d114aff9ec2e1
#
_cell.length_a   1.000
_cell.length_b   1.000
_cell.length_c   1.000
_cell.angle_alpha   90.00
_cell.angle_beta   90.00
_cell.angle_gamma   90.00
#
_symmetry.space_group_name_H-M   'P 1'
#
loop_
_entity.id
_entity.type
_entity.pdbx_description
1 polymer ?
#
loop_
_entity_poly.entity_id
_entity_poly.type
_entity_poly.pdbx_seq_one_letter_code
_entity_poly.pdbx_strand_id
1 'polypeptide(L)' 'MQSTTTVKATSRKDLTGPALRTFFRIAEAWKLQEQEQMRLLGLESRSTFQSWKRGSVSTIPKDALERISYVLGIYKGL' A
#
# COMPACT_ATOMS: atom_id res chain seq x y z
N MET A 1 -2.51 -8.03 -28.17
CA MET A 1 -2.12 -7.63 -27.76
C MET A 1 -2.40 -6.63 -27.17
N GLN A 2 -2.92 -6.19 -27.00
CA GLN A 2 -3.14 -5.20 -26.50
C GLN A 2 -3.51 -5.11 -25.11
N SER A 3 -4.11 -5.96 -24.40
CA SER A 3 -4.27 -6.04 -22.98
C SER A 3 -2.95 -5.75 -22.28
N THR A 4 -1.91 -6.12 -22.90
CA THR A 4 -0.58 -5.84 -22.43
C THR A 4 -0.36 -4.35 -22.26
N THR A 5 -0.90 -3.60 -23.15
CA THR A 5 -0.78 -2.15 -23.10
C THR A 5 -1.43 -1.61 -21.85
N THR A 6 -2.58 -2.13 -21.53
CA THR A 6 -3.30 -1.71 -20.34
C THR A 6 -2.47 -1.92 -19.08
N VAL A 7 -1.82 -3.07 -19.02
CA VAL A 7 -0.99 -3.40 -17.86
C VAL A 7 0.17 -2.43 -17.76
N LYS A 8 0.76 -2.09 -18.88
CA LYS A 8 1.88 -1.17 -18.88
C LYS A 8 1.51 0.22 -18.42
N ALA A 9 0.29 0.61 -18.66
CA ALA A 9 -0.15 1.94 -18.28
C ALA A 9 -0.19 2.12 -16.77
N THR A 10 -0.26 1.02 -16.03
CA THR A 10 -0.33 1.08 -14.59
C THR A 10 1.05 0.86 -14.00
N SER A 11 1.63 1.91 -13.46
CA SER A 11 2.96 1.84 -12.85
C SER A 11 2.83 1.90 -11.34
N ARG A 12 3.95 1.65 -10.64
CA ARG A 12 3.96 1.77 -9.19
C ARG A 12 3.61 3.17 -8.75
N LYS A 13 4.03 4.16 -9.51
CA LYS A 13 3.70 5.54 -9.20
C LYS A 13 2.20 5.75 -9.23
N ASP A 14 1.55 5.19 -10.23
CA ASP A 14 0.10 5.34 -10.37
C ASP A 14 -0.64 4.57 -9.29
N LEU A 15 -0.07 3.48 -8.81
CA LEU A 15 -0.72 2.64 -7.81
C LEU A 15 -0.47 3.10 -6.38
N THR A 16 0.60 3.87 -6.16
CA THR A 16 1.01 4.25 -4.82
C THR A 16 -0.10 4.92 -4.01
N GLY A 17 -0.71 5.95 -4.57
CA GLY A 17 -1.77 6.66 -3.87
C GLY A 17 -2.95 5.78 -3.53
N PRO A 18 -3.56 5.14 -4.53
CA PRO A 18 -4.70 4.26 -4.25
C PRO A 18 -4.37 3.12 -3.31
N ALA A 19 -3.18 2.52 -3.46
CA ALA A 19 -2.79 1.41 -2.60
C ALA A 19 -2.68 1.85 -1.14
N LEU A 20 -2.04 2.98 -0.90
CA LEU A 20 -1.89 3.48 0.46
C LEU A 20 -3.22 3.89 1.06
N ARG A 21 -4.07 4.55 0.29
CA ARG A 21 -5.40 4.93 0.80
C ARG A 21 -6.19 3.69 1.20
N THR A 22 -6.15 2.68 0.37
CA THR A 22 -6.86 1.44 0.66
C THR A 22 -6.27 0.75 1.88
N PHE A 23 -4.94 0.70 1.94
CA PHE A 23 -4.27 0.07 3.09
C PHE A 23 -4.67 0.76 4.40
N PHE A 24 -4.62 2.09 4.43
CA PHE A 24 -4.92 2.80 5.66
C PHE A 24 -6.39 2.69 6.03
N ARG A 25 -7.27 2.55 5.04
CA ARG A 25 -8.68 2.32 5.31
C ARG A 25 -8.89 0.95 5.96
N ILE A 26 -8.20 -0.06 5.47
CA ILE A 26 -8.27 -1.40 6.05
C ILE A 26 -7.69 -1.39 7.46
N ALA A 27 -6.57 -0.71 7.63
CA ALA A 27 -5.92 -0.61 8.94
C ALA A 27 -6.86 0.01 9.96
N GLU A 28 -7.60 1.01 9.54
CA GLU A 28 -8.57 1.64 10.43
C GLU A 28 -9.73 0.70 10.74
N ALA A 29 -10.21 -0.01 9.73
CA ALA A 29 -11.31 -0.96 9.92
C ALA A 29 -10.92 -2.07 10.89
N TRP A 30 -9.67 -2.52 10.82
CA TRP A 30 -9.17 -3.57 11.69
C TRP A 30 -8.61 -3.02 13.00
N LYS A 31 -8.60 -1.71 13.15
CA LYS A 31 -8.07 -1.05 14.36
C LYS A 31 -6.63 -1.41 14.62
N LEU A 32 -5.84 -1.45 13.57
CA LEU A 32 -4.43 -1.76 13.69
C LEU A 32 -3.67 -0.59 14.29
N GLN A 33 -2.75 -0.90 15.19
CA GLN A 33 -1.90 0.12 15.77
C GLN A 33 -0.78 0.49 14.81
N GLU A 34 -0.18 1.65 15.05
CA GLU A 34 0.86 2.15 14.18
C GLU A 34 1.98 1.13 13.95
N GLN A 35 2.43 0.50 15.02
CA GLN A 35 3.49 -0.49 14.90
C GLN A 35 3.10 -1.66 14.01
N GLU A 36 1.85 -2.08 14.12
CA GLU A 36 1.35 -3.18 13.30
C GLU A 36 1.30 -2.77 11.84
N GLN A 37 0.85 -1.54 11.58
CA GLN A 37 0.79 -1.04 10.22
C GLN A 37 2.18 -0.95 9.61
N MET A 38 3.15 -0.45 10.39
CA MET A 38 4.52 -0.35 9.92
C MET A 38 5.08 -1.73 9.57
N ARG A 39 4.78 -2.69 10.41
CA ARG A 39 5.25 -4.06 10.19
C ARG A 39 4.68 -4.65 8.91
N LEU A 40 3.40 -4.42 8.68
CA LEU A 40 2.75 -4.92 7.48
C LEU A 40 3.31 -4.27 6.23
N LEU A 41 3.70 -3.01 6.32
CA LEU A 41 4.28 -2.30 5.19
C LEU A 41 5.78 -2.56 5.04
N GLY A 42 6.38 -3.22 6.03
CA GLY A 42 7.80 -3.48 5.99
C GLY A 42 8.64 -2.28 6.33
N LEU A 43 8.09 -1.35 7.12
CA LEU A 43 8.80 -0.13 7.49
C LEU A 43 9.40 -0.23 8.88
N GLU A 44 10.60 0.32 9.02
CA GLU A 44 11.27 0.38 10.32
C GLU A 44 11.35 1.82 10.82
N SER A 45 11.14 2.78 9.93
CA SER A 45 11.26 4.19 10.26
C SER A 45 9.87 4.79 10.44
N ARG A 46 9.65 5.36 11.62
CA ARG A 46 8.38 6.01 11.90
C ARG A 46 8.17 7.25 11.02
N SER A 47 9.25 7.99 10.73
CA SER A 47 9.08 9.16 9.89
C SER A 47 8.71 8.77 8.46
N THR A 48 9.24 7.65 7.96
CA THR A 48 8.82 7.13 6.66
C THR A 48 7.35 6.78 6.69
N PHE A 49 6.92 6.11 7.74
CA PHE A 49 5.51 5.73 7.89
C PHE A 49 4.61 6.96 7.89
N GLN A 50 5.00 7.99 8.62
CA GLN A 50 4.20 9.22 8.68
C GLN A 50 4.12 9.89 7.31
N SER A 51 5.23 9.89 6.56
CA SER A 51 5.23 10.44 5.20
C SER A 51 4.24 9.69 4.31
N TRP A 52 4.24 8.37 4.41
CA TRP A 52 3.34 7.55 3.61
C TRP A 52 1.89 7.82 3.99
N LYS A 53 1.64 7.96 5.29
CA LYS A 53 0.28 8.20 5.77
C LYS A 53 -0.25 9.55 5.30
N ARG A 54 0.63 10.55 5.21
CA ARG A 54 0.23 11.87 4.73
C ARG A 54 0.09 11.94 3.23
N GLY A 55 0.56 10.91 2.52
CA GLY A 55 0.54 10.94 1.08
C GLY A 55 1.68 11.73 0.47
N SER A 56 2.76 11.93 1.23
CA SER A 56 3.91 12.70 0.75
C SER A 56 4.86 11.87 -0.08
N VAL A 57 4.52 10.64 -0.35
CA VAL A 57 5.38 9.75 -1.14
C VAL A 57 4.80 9.61 -2.54
N SER A 58 5.66 9.68 -3.55
CA SER A 58 5.20 9.54 -4.93
C SER A 58 5.24 8.10 -5.41
N THR A 59 6.18 7.32 -4.92
CA THR A 59 6.32 5.91 -5.34
C THR A 59 6.82 5.09 -4.17
N ILE A 60 6.10 4.02 -3.85
CA ILE A 60 6.55 3.11 -2.80
C ILE A 60 7.27 1.92 -3.46
N PRO A 61 8.16 1.24 -2.71
CA PRO A 61 8.88 0.10 -3.27
C PRO A 61 7.93 -1.02 -3.69
N LYS A 62 8.39 -1.81 -4.64
CA LYS A 62 7.62 -2.94 -5.12
C LYS A 62 7.26 -3.88 -3.98
N ASP A 63 8.19 -4.09 -3.06
CA ASP A 63 7.95 -4.95 -1.90
C ASP A 63 6.75 -4.47 -1.09
N ALA A 64 6.66 -3.16 -0.88
CA ALA A 64 5.55 -2.61 -0.12
C ALA A 64 4.23 -2.82 -0.86
N LEU A 65 4.22 -2.64 -2.17
CA LEU A 65 3.03 -2.89 -2.96
C LEU A 65 2.59 -4.34 -2.84
N GLU A 66 3.54 -5.27 -2.86
CA GLU A 66 3.22 -6.68 -2.73
C GLU A 66 2.62 -6.98 -1.37
N ARG A 67 3.17 -6.36 -0.32
CA ARG A 67 2.63 -6.54 1.02
C ARG A 67 1.21 -6.02 1.12
N ILE A 68 0.95 -4.88 0.51
CA ILE A 68 -0.40 -4.31 0.49
C ILE A 68 -1.33 -5.22 -0.28
N SER A 69 -0.86 -5.82 -1.37
CA SER A 69 -1.68 -6.76 -2.14
C SER A 69 -2.12 -7.95 -1.29
N TYR A 70 -1.22 -8.48 -0.47
CA TYR A 70 -1.58 -9.58 0.41
C TYR A 70 -2.63 -9.15 1.42
N VAL A 71 -2.48 -7.97 1.99
CA VAL A 71 -3.44 -7.45 2.95
C VAL A 71 -4.81 -7.29 2.29
N LEU A 72 -4.82 -6.75 1.07
CA LEU A 72 -6.06 -6.60 0.31
C LEU A 72 -6.72 -7.94 0.04
N GLY A 73 -5.89 -8.94 -0.31
CA GLY A 73 -6.41 -10.27 -0.56
C GLY A 73 -7.10 -10.85 0.65
N ILE A 74 -6.49 -10.69 1.81
CA ILE A 74 -7.07 -11.17 3.07
C ILE A 74 -8.36 -10.42 3.37
N TYR A 75 -8.33 -9.12 3.21
CA TYR A 75 -9.49 -8.28 3.50
C TYR A 75 -10.68 -8.66 2.62
N LYS A 76 -10.44 -8.87 1.35
CA LYS A 76 -11.51 -9.24 0.43
C LYS A 76 -12.02 -10.65 0.69
N GLY A 77 -11.16 -11.51 1.21
CA GLY A 77 -11.54 -12.89 1.49
C GLY A 77 -12.44 -13.04 2.70
N LEU A 78 -12.55 -12.00 3.47
CA LEU A 78 -13.42 -12.00 4.62
C LEU A 78 -14.85 -11.66 4.19
#